data_1f631f6be009da40f176aebce79ad0c5
#
_entry.id   1f631f6be009da40f176aebce79ad0c5
#
_cell.length_a   1.000
_cell.length_b   1.000
_cell.length_c   1.000
_cell.angle_alpha   90.00
_cell.angle_beta   90.00
_cell.angle_gamma   90.00
#
_symmetry.space_group_name_H-M   'P 1'
#
loop_
_entity.id
_entity.type
_entity.pdbx_description
1 polymer ?
#
loop_
_entity_poly.entity_id
_entity_poly.type
_entity_poly.pdbx_seq_one_letter_code
_entity_poly.pdbx_strand_id
1 'polypeptide(L)'
;MRFYRVKVVRTLPHPGHGFTQGLLAEGDTVWESGGQYGMSVLRRYDLGAADVAAEAGLPPELFAEGICRVGGSILQLTWRERVALRWDARTLELAEKVRFNREGWGICAVPADKGPSDKGPVDSTVDNGATPVDIPVDEVITSDGSSELVRRDPVTLAPRTVVHVRCGEQRVRWLNDLAWADGLVWANVLGTTCLAGIDLDTGAVTDVVDARAAGERHAHPQMVMNGIAALARPGEFLLTGKGWRSIRQVRLIPDRNRGQVERLLAGARSLIYGG
;
A
#
# COMPACT_ATOMS: atom_id res chain seq x y z
N MET A 1 -11.80 -14.90 11.55
CA MET A 1 -11.83 -13.59 10.88
C MET A 1 -12.11 -12.52 11.94
N ARG A 2 -11.25 -11.51 12.02
CA ARG A 2 -11.36 -10.37 12.94
C ARG A 2 -11.92 -9.17 12.17
N PHE A 3 -12.70 -8.34 12.85
CA PHE A 3 -13.31 -7.14 12.25
C PHE A 3 -12.85 -5.90 13.00
N TYR A 4 -12.56 -4.86 12.23
CA TYR A 4 -12.10 -3.59 12.74
C TYR A 4 -12.83 -2.44 12.06
N ARG A 5 -12.88 -1.32 12.74
CA ARG A 5 -13.12 0.01 12.19
C ARG A 5 -11.90 0.88 12.45
N VAL A 6 -11.72 1.93 11.69
CA VAL A 6 -10.64 2.87 11.97
C VAL A 6 -11.09 3.98 12.92
N LYS A 7 -10.18 4.37 13.81
CA LYS A 7 -10.23 5.64 14.54
C LYS A 7 -9.20 6.56 13.90
N VAL A 8 -9.63 7.71 13.36
CA VAL A 8 -8.72 8.75 12.89
C VAL A 8 -8.04 9.36 14.10
N VAL A 9 -6.71 9.28 14.15
CA VAL A 9 -5.85 9.82 15.21
C VAL A 9 -5.42 11.23 14.83
N ARG A 10 -4.97 11.42 13.57
CA ARG A 10 -4.56 12.71 13.02
C ARG A 10 -5.04 12.85 11.59
N THR A 11 -5.33 14.09 11.19
CA THR A 11 -5.53 14.50 9.80
C THR A 11 -4.36 15.40 9.45
N LEU A 12 -3.62 15.02 8.43
CA LEU A 12 -2.38 15.66 8.01
C LEU A 12 -2.55 16.23 6.60
N PRO A 13 -1.85 17.30 6.23
CA PRO A 13 -1.83 17.75 4.85
C PRO A 13 -1.32 16.63 3.93
N HIS A 14 -1.76 16.67 2.67
CA HIS A 14 -1.29 15.76 1.63
C HIS A 14 -0.55 16.61 0.59
N PRO A 15 0.79 16.73 0.67
CA PRO A 15 1.56 17.54 -0.26
C PRO A 15 1.39 17.08 -1.70
N GLY A 16 1.19 18.04 -2.61
CA GLY A 16 1.05 17.74 -4.04
C GLY A 16 -0.29 17.18 -4.49
N HIS A 17 -1.22 16.84 -3.59
CA HIS A 17 -2.59 16.39 -3.88
C HIS A 17 -2.66 15.37 -5.04
N GLY A 18 -1.78 14.36 -4.99
CA GLY A 18 -1.55 13.44 -6.09
C GLY A 18 -2.71 12.47 -6.35
N PHE A 19 -2.72 11.85 -7.53
CA PHE A 19 -3.53 10.68 -7.81
C PHE A 19 -2.82 9.46 -7.25
N THR A 20 -2.88 9.28 -5.92
CA THR A 20 -2.09 8.31 -5.16
C THR A 20 -2.35 6.88 -5.63
N GLN A 21 -1.28 6.18 -5.98
CA GLN A 21 -1.28 4.80 -6.37
C GLN A 21 -0.50 3.90 -5.40
N GLY A 22 0.48 4.47 -4.69
CA GLY A 22 1.23 3.76 -3.66
C GLY A 22 1.71 4.73 -2.58
N LEU A 23 1.73 4.26 -1.34
CA LEU A 23 2.15 5.02 -0.17
C LEU A 23 3.10 4.18 0.69
N LEU A 24 4.19 4.78 1.14
CA LEU A 24 5.16 4.15 2.03
C LEU A 24 5.58 5.15 3.11
N ALA A 25 5.75 4.69 4.34
CA ALA A 25 6.23 5.53 5.45
C ALA A 25 7.29 4.78 6.27
N GLU A 26 8.36 5.48 6.61
CA GLU A 26 9.39 5.01 7.55
C GLU A 26 9.78 6.16 8.49
N GLY A 27 9.49 6.00 9.78
CA GLY A 27 9.57 7.10 10.73
C GLY A 27 8.68 8.27 10.28
N ASP A 28 9.27 9.44 10.15
CA ASP A 28 8.57 10.63 9.65
C ASP A 28 8.71 10.84 8.13
N THR A 29 9.46 10.00 7.42
CA THR A 29 9.61 10.11 5.97
C THR A 29 8.51 9.34 5.24
N VAL A 30 7.88 9.98 4.27
CA VAL A 30 6.85 9.41 3.41
C VAL A 30 7.32 9.44 1.96
N TRP A 31 7.13 8.33 1.26
CA TRP A 31 7.21 8.26 -0.21
C TRP A 31 5.81 8.02 -0.76
N GLU A 32 5.53 8.69 -1.86
CA GLU A 32 4.25 8.57 -2.56
C GLU A 32 4.48 8.39 -4.06
N SER A 33 3.79 7.42 -4.62
CA SER A 33 3.67 7.22 -6.06
C SER A 33 2.34 7.80 -6.53
N GLY A 34 2.40 8.81 -7.39
CA GLY A 34 1.23 9.41 -8.04
C GLY A 34 1.13 8.96 -9.49
N GLY A 35 -0.01 8.35 -9.86
CA GLY A 35 -0.28 7.91 -11.23
C GLY A 35 -0.94 9.01 -12.05
N GLN A 36 -0.86 8.90 -13.30
CA GLN A 36 -1.54 9.44 -14.50
C GLN A 36 -0.52 9.63 -15.61
N TYR A 37 -0.88 9.24 -16.84
CA TYR A 37 0.00 9.42 -18.00
C TYR A 37 0.39 10.90 -18.17
N GLY A 38 1.68 11.16 -18.38
CA GLY A 38 2.23 12.51 -18.50
C GLY A 38 2.37 13.29 -17.18
N MET A 39 1.89 12.73 -16.05
CA MET A 39 1.90 13.37 -14.74
C MET A 39 2.37 12.41 -13.61
N SER A 40 2.80 11.21 -13.98
CA SER A 40 3.27 10.21 -13.00
C SER A 40 4.54 10.66 -12.31
N VAL A 41 4.58 10.49 -10.99
CA VAL A 41 5.67 10.97 -10.13
C VAL A 41 6.00 9.98 -9.01
N LEU A 42 7.23 10.08 -8.51
CA LEU A 42 7.61 9.60 -7.18
C LEU A 42 7.96 10.82 -6.32
N ARG A 43 7.36 10.94 -5.15
CA ARG A 43 7.56 12.03 -4.20
C ARG A 43 8.14 11.54 -2.89
N ARG A 44 8.87 12.42 -2.22
CA ARG A 44 9.30 12.24 -0.83
C ARG A 44 9.01 13.51 -0.04
N TYR A 45 8.46 13.36 1.16
CA TYR A 45 8.16 14.45 2.09
C TYR A 45 8.13 13.95 3.53
N ASP A 46 8.20 14.87 4.48
CA ASP A 46 8.05 14.53 5.90
C ASP A 46 6.58 14.50 6.30
N LEU A 47 6.22 13.58 7.18
CA LEU A 47 4.85 13.39 7.64
C LEU A 47 4.33 14.64 8.35
N GLY A 48 3.31 15.24 7.76
CA GLY A 48 2.70 16.48 8.23
C GLY A 48 3.31 17.75 7.63
N ALA A 49 4.29 17.64 6.74
CA ALA A 49 4.77 18.77 5.94
C ALA A 49 3.66 19.28 5.00
N ALA A 50 3.69 20.57 4.70
CA ALA A 50 2.81 21.17 3.71
C ALA A 50 3.33 21.00 2.27
N ASP A 51 4.66 20.87 2.12
CA ASP A 51 5.37 20.85 0.85
C ASP A 51 6.09 19.53 0.60
N VAL A 52 6.30 19.22 -0.67
CA VAL A 52 7.11 18.09 -1.14
C VAL A 52 8.58 18.43 -1.00
N ALA A 53 9.37 17.57 -0.35
CA ALA A 53 10.81 17.78 -0.18
C ALA A 53 11.61 17.38 -1.44
N ALA A 54 11.16 16.36 -2.17
CA ALA A 54 11.75 15.92 -3.43
C ALA A 54 10.70 15.25 -4.32
N GLU A 55 10.82 15.46 -5.63
CA GLU A 55 9.94 14.86 -6.63
C GLU A 55 10.75 14.43 -7.86
N ALA A 56 10.43 13.25 -8.39
CA ALA A 56 10.94 12.75 -9.65
C ALA A 56 9.78 12.38 -10.58
N GLY A 57 9.73 13.01 -11.77
CA GLY A 57 8.75 12.70 -12.80
C GLY A 57 9.12 11.42 -13.56
N LEU A 58 8.10 10.65 -13.95
CA LEU A 58 8.27 9.53 -14.86
C LEU A 58 8.16 9.98 -16.32
N PRO A 59 8.75 9.23 -17.28
CA PRO A 59 8.44 9.37 -18.68
C PRO A 59 6.93 9.37 -18.94
N PRO A 60 6.42 10.23 -19.86
CA PRO A 60 4.98 10.48 -20.03
C PRO A 60 4.18 9.25 -20.46
N GLU A 61 4.84 8.25 -21.02
CA GLU A 61 4.26 6.98 -21.42
C GLU A 61 4.10 5.98 -20.27
N LEU A 62 4.64 6.28 -19.09
CA LEU A 62 4.54 5.40 -17.92
C LEU A 62 3.47 5.89 -16.95
N PHE A 63 2.61 4.97 -16.53
CA PHE A 63 1.63 5.21 -15.46
C PHE A 63 2.17 4.61 -14.16
N ALA A 64 2.52 5.45 -13.18
CA ALA A 64 3.05 5.03 -11.90
C ALA A 64 1.97 4.32 -11.04
N GLU A 65 2.39 3.27 -10.34
CA GLU A 65 1.55 2.45 -9.47
C GLU A 65 2.21 2.26 -8.09
N GLY A 66 1.98 1.15 -7.41
CA GLY A 66 2.43 0.90 -6.05
C GLY A 66 3.94 0.98 -5.86
N ILE A 67 4.37 1.25 -4.63
CA ILE A 67 5.77 1.36 -4.22
C ILE A 67 6.09 0.53 -2.98
N CYS A 68 7.32 0.04 -2.89
CA CYS A 68 7.88 -0.48 -1.64
C CYS A 68 9.37 -0.19 -1.54
N ARG A 69 9.93 -0.31 -0.33
CA ARG A 69 11.37 -0.19 -0.12
C ARG A 69 12.06 -1.55 -0.15
N VAL A 70 13.21 -1.63 -0.83
CA VAL A 70 14.13 -2.77 -0.81
C VAL A 70 15.54 -2.23 -0.64
N GLY A 71 16.09 -2.41 0.56
CA GLY A 71 17.38 -1.81 0.93
C GLY A 71 17.38 -0.29 0.76
N GLY A 72 18.42 0.26 0.15
CA GLY A 72 18.53 1.69 -0.16
C GLY A 72 17.64 2.21 -1.30
N SER A 73 16.76 1.38 -1.87
CA SER A 73 15.98 1.71 -3.07
C SER A 73 14.49 1.69 -2.84
N ILE A 74 13.75 2.53 -3.60
CA ILE A 74 12.31 2.41 -3.79
C ILE A 74 12.06 1.68 -5.11
N LEU A 75 11.30 0.58 -5.05
CA LEU A 75 10.71 -0.05 -6.22
C LEU A 75 9.35 0.59 -6.49
N GLN A 76 9.12 1.02 -7.74
CA GLN A 76 7.86 1.60 -8.20
C GLN A 76 7.36 0.80 -9.40
N LEU A 77 6.15 0.26 -9.31
CA LEU A 77 5.51 -0.43 -10.41
C LEU A 77 4.96 0.55 -11.44
N THR A 78 4.75 0.06 -12.67
CA THR A 78 3.93 0.73 -13.68
C THR A 78 2.72 -0.14 -14.02
N TRP A 79 1.64 0.48 -14.51
CA TRP A 79 0.38 -0.20 -14.77
C TRP A 79 0.50 -1.26 -15.87
N ARG A 80 0.44 -0.87 -17.14
CA ARG A 80 0.40 -1.76 -18.31
C ARG A 80 1.72 -1.89 -19.03
N GLU A 81 2.67 -1.03 -18.72
CA GLU A 81 3.96 -0.93 -19.41
C GLU A 81 4.89 -2.09 -19.04
N ARG A 82 4.55 -2.84 -17.98
CA ARG A 82 5.30 -4.04 -17.53
C ARG A 82 6.76 -3.75 -17.23
N VAL A 83 6.97 -2.60 -16.61
CA VAL A 83 8.26 -2.13 -16.13
C VAL A 83 8.10 -1.76 -14.66
N ALA A 84 9.09 -2.08 -13.85
CA ALA A 84 9.27 -1.49 -12.53
C ALA A 84 10.49 -0.58 -12.57
N LEU A 85 10.43 0.51 -11.83
CA LEU A 85 11.51 1.48 -11.70
C LEU A 85 12.17 1.31 -10.33
N ARG A 86 13.48 1.29 -10.29
CA ARG A 86 14.27 1.29 -9.06
C ARG A 86 14.91 2.64 -8.88
N TRP A 87 14.55 3.31 -7.80
CA TRP A 87 15.03 4.65 -7.46
C TRP A 87 15.93 4.59 -6.23
N ASP A 88 16.94 5.45 -6.15
CA ASP A 88 17.60 5.71 -4.87
C ASP A 88 16.58 6.35 -3.91
N ALA A 89 16.39 5.78 -2.72
CA ALA A 89 15.36 6.22 -1.79
C ALA A 89 15.61 7.63 -1.23
N ARG A 90 16.85 8.09 -1.23
CA ARG A 90 17.25 9.39 -0.68
C ARG A 90 17.24 10.50 -1.72
N THR A 91 17.79 10.24 -2.92
CA THR A 91 17.95 11.25 -3.98
C THR A 91 16.81 11.26 -4.98
N LEU A 92 16.04 10.17 -5.07
CA LEU A 92 15.05 9.89 -6.11
C LEU A 92 15.65 9.85 -7.52
N GLU A 93 16.94 9.54 -7.65
CA GLU A 93 17.57 9.26 -8.93
C GLU A 93 17.18 7.87 -9.42
N LEU A 94 16.82 7.76 -10.69
CA LEU A 94 16.49 6.48 -11.31
C LEU A 94 17.76 5.65 -11.51
N ALA A 95 17.88 4.54 -10.78
CA ALA A 95 19.03 3.65 -10.85
C ALA A 95 18.84 2.57 -11.93
N GLU A 96 17.64 2.02 -12.08
CA GLU A 96 17.40 0.88 -12.97
C GLU A 96 15.93 0.80 -13.43
N LYS A 97 15.73 0.22 -14.62
CA LYS A 97 14.43 -0.24 -15.12
C LYS A 97 14.42 -1.77 -15.10
N VAL A 98 13.53 -2.36 -14.30
CA VAL A 98 13.41 -3.81 -14.16
C VAL A 98 12.22 -4.31 -14.95
N ARG A 99 12.39 -5.41 -15.71
CA ARG A 99 11.28 -6.00 -16.45
C ARG A 99 10.26 -6.61 -15.49
N PHE A 100 8.98 -6.32 -15.74
CA PHE A 100 7.86 -6.82 -14.96
C PHE A 100 6.88 -7.56 -15.87
N ASN A 101 6.38 -8.71 -15.47
CA ASN A 101 5.66 -9.61 -16.40
C ASN A 101 4.13 -9.52 -16.35
N ARG A 102 3.57 -8.60 -15.54
CA ARG A 102 2.12 -8.39 -15.36
C ARG A 102 1.79 -6.90 -15.34
N GLU A 103 0.50 -6.55 -15.26
CA GLU A 103 0.09 -5.23 -14.80
C GLU A 103 0.54 -5.05 -13.35
N GLY A 104 1.06 -3.88 -13.01
CA GLY A 104 1.41 -3.54 -11.64
C GLY A 104 0.31 -2.70 -11.01
N TRP A 105 -0.14 -3.06 -9.80
CA TRP A 105 -1.06 -2.24 -9.01
C TRP A 105 -0.40 -1.91 -7.66
N GLY A 106 -0.40 -2.81 -6.70
CA GLY A 106 0.26 -2.62 -5.41
C GLY A 106 1.51 -3.47 -5.26
N ILE A 107 2.40 -3.03 -4.38
CA ILE A 107 3.59 -3.79 -3.98
C ILE A 107 3.93 -3.50 -2.52
N CYS A 108 4.32 -4.53 -1.76
CA CYS A 108 4.93 -4.36 -0.44
C CYS A 108 6.11 -5.29 -0.27
N ALA A 109 7.06 -4.91 0.58
CA ALA A 109 8.19 -5.73 0.96
C ALA A 109 7.86 -6.55 2.21
N VAL A 110 8.28 -7.82 2.22
CA VAL A 110 8.16 -8.72 3.36
C VAL A 110 9.56 -8.97 3.91
N PRO A 111 9.82 -8.65 5.19
CA PRO A 111 11.13 -8.85 5.80
C PRO A 111 11.47 -10.34 5.91
N ALA A 112 12.77 -10.67 5.87
CA ALA A 112 13.28 -12.04 6.00
C ALA A 112 12.94 -12.66 7.36
N ASP A 113 12.94 -11.86 8.42
CA ASP A 113 12.43 -12.25 9.74
C ASP A 113 10.96 -11.86 9.87
N LYS A 114 10.08 -12.73 9.43
CA LYS A 114 8.64 -12.54 9.50
C LYS A 114 8.12 -12.47 10.95
N GLY A 115 8.94 -12.77 11.96
CA GLY A 115 8.57 -12.94 13.35
C GLY A 115 7.31 -13.80 13.53
N PRO A 116 7.16 -14.63 14.55
CA PRO A 116 5.90 -15.33 14.76
C PRO A 116 4.80 -14.29 14.99
N SER A 117 3.64 -14.50 14.38
CA SER A 117 2.41 -13.70 14.50
C SER A 117 1.88 -13.58 15.96
N ASP A 118 2.56 -14.20 16.91
CA ASP A 118 2.19 -14.29 18.34
C ASP A 118 3.08 -13.45 19.29
N LYS A 119 3.94 -12.59 18.79
CA LYS A 119 4.66 -11.67 19.69
C LYS A 119 3.73 -10.55 20.11
N GLY A 120 3.22 -10.65 21.35
CA GLY A 120 2.62 -9.54 22.09
C GLY A 120 3.54 -8.30 22.08
N PRO A 121 3.10 -7.13 22.58
CA PRO A 121 3.77 -5.86 22.39
C PRO A 121 5.25 -5.96 22.76
N VAL A 122 6.12 -5.79 21.78
CA VAL A 122 7.56 -5.66 22.00
C VAL A 122 7.75 -4.32 22.69
N ASP A 123 8.33 -4.38 23.89
CA ASP A 123 8.73 -3.19 24.64
C ASP A 123 9.74 -2.39 23.81
N SER A 124 9.26 -1.33 23.14
CA SER A 124 10.06 -0.49 22.27
C SER A 124 10.75 0.62 23.06
N THR A 125 11.72 0.26 23.87
CA THR A 125 12.78 1.18 24.29
C THR A 125 13.94 1.05 23.29
N VAL A 126 13.81 1.62 22.10
CA VAL A 126 14.94 1.79 21.17
C VAL A 126 15.13 3.28 20.92
N ASP A 127 16.30 3.69 21.28
CA ASP A 127 16.93 4.99 21.27
C ASP A 127 16.76 5.76 19.94
N ASN A 128 16.43 7.03 20.04
CA ASN A 128 16.33 7.99 18.94
C ASN A 128 17.72 8.30 18.36
N GLY A 129 18.20 7.53 17.41
CA GLY A 129 19.48 7.79 16.76
C GLY A 129 19.94 6.78 15.71
N ALA A 130 19.23 5.70 15.49
CA ALA A 130 19.60 4.71 14.49
C ALA A 130 19.23 5.22 13.08
N THR A 131 20.23 5.31 12.19
CA THR A 131 20.04 5.23 10.74
C THR A 131 19.09 4.07 10.41
N PRO A 132 18.21 4.20 9.40
CA PRO A 132 17.32 3.12 8.99
C PRO A 132 18.15 1.85 8.82
N VAL A 133 17.96 0.88 9.70
CA VAL A 133 18.60 -0.44 9.57
C VAL A 133 18.04 -1.04 8.30
N ASP A 134 18.91 -1.41 7.35
CA ASP A 134 18.53 -2.17 6.16
C ASP A 134 18.00 -3.52 6.63
N ILE A 135 16.70 -3.60 6.90
CA ILE A 135 16.05 -4.87 7.23
C ILE A 135 16.09 -5.71 5.97
N PRO A 136 16.74 -6.90 6.01
CA PRO A 136 16.78 -7.77 4.85
C PRO A 136 15.36 -8.09 4.38
N VAL A 137 15.08 -7.86 3.10
CA VAL A 137 13.81 -8.18 2.45
C VAL A 137 13.94 -9.56 1.80
N ASP A 138 13.10 -10.50 2.22
CA ASP A 138 13.09 -11.85 1.65
C ASP A 138 12.36 -11.90 0.32
N GLU A 139 11.25 -11.20 0.23
CA GLU A 139 10.39 -11.18 -0.94
C GLU A 139 9.60 -9.88 -1.04
N VAL A 140 9.10 -9.59 -2.23
CA VAL A 140 8.08 -8.56 -2.45
C VAL A 140 6.80 -9.22 -2.93
N ILE A 141 5.68 -8.66 -2.51
CA ILE A 141 4.34 -9.12 -2.88
C ILE A 141 3.71 -8.10 -3.80
N THR A 142 3.14 -8.54 -4.91
CA THR A 142 2.49 -7.65 -5.88
C THR A 142 1.05 -8.04 -6.12
N SER A 143 0.20 -7.04 -6.38
CA SER A 143 -1.19 -7.17 -6.84
C SER A 143 -1.34 -6.67 -8.29
N ASP A 144 -2.42 -7.07 -8.96
CA ASP A 144 -2.82 -6.64 -10.32
C ASP A 144 -4.34 -6.44 -10.44
N GLY A 145 -5.02 -6.21 -9.32
CA GLY A 145 -6.47 -6.06 -9.26
C GLY A 145 -7.26 -7.38 -9.36
N SER A 146 -6.61 -8.49 -9.64
CA SER A 146 -7.22 -9.83 -9.57
C SER A 146 -7.37 -10.30 -8.11
N SER A 147 -7.73 -11.55 -7.92
CA SER A 147 -7.72 -12.21 -6.61
C SER A 147 -6.41 -12.94 -6.31
N GLU A 148 -5.35 -12.55 -6.98
CA GLU A 148 -4.03 -13.14 -6.82
C GLU A 148 -3.05 -12.12 -6.26
N LEU A 149 -2.22 -12.55 -5.32
CA LEU A 149 -1.00 -11.88 -4.95
C LEU A 149 0.17 -12.74 -5.44
N VAL A 150 1.21 -12.10 -5.97
CA VAL A 150 2.38 -12.81 -6.47
C VAL A 150 3.58 -12.52 -5.58
N ARG A 151 4.15 -13.58 -5.00
CA ARG A 151 5.42 -13.53 -4.26
C ARG A 151 6.57 -13.48 -5.27
N ARG A 152 7.49 -12.54 -5.12
CA ARG A 152 8.57 -12.30 -6.08
C ARG A 152 9.90 -12.11 -5.40
N ASP A 153 10.94 -12.38 -6.16
CA ASP A 153 12.30 -12.03 -5.81
C ASP A 153 12.47 -10.51 -5.70
N PRO A 154 13.04 -9.95 -4.62
CA PRO A 154 13.09 -8.49 -4.42
C PRO A 154 14.08 -7.77 -5.34
N VAL A 155 15.03 -8.48 -5.94
CA VAL A 155 16.04 -7.92 -6.85
C VAL A 155 15.58 -7.97 -8.29
N THR A 156 15.21 -9.15 -8.77
CA THR A 156 14.89 -9.42 -10.19
C THR A 156 13.41 -9.26 -10.51
N LEU A 157 12.54 -9.21 -9.49
CA LEU A 157 11.07 -9.27 -9.59
C LEU A 157 10.54 -10.55 -10.27
N ALA A 158 11.38 -11.57 -10.41
CA ALA A 158 10.97 -12.87 -10.92
C ALA A 158 9.88 -13.48 -10.02
N PRO A 159 8.78 -14.01 -10.59
CA PRO A 159 7.71 -14.61 -9.78
C PRO A 159 8.20 -15.92 -9.14
N ARG A 160 7.88 -16.10 -7.86
CA ARG A 160 8.16 -17.33 -7.09
C ARG A 160 6.91 -18.18 -6.94
N THR A 161 5.84 -17.59 -6.38
CA THR A 161 4.58 -18.30 -6.07
C THR A 161 3.38 -17.36 -6.23
N VAL A 162 2.20 -17.93 -6.49
CA VAL A 162 0.92 -17.21 -6.52
C VAL A 162 0.11 -17.59 -5.30
N VAL A 163 -0.43 -16.58 -4.61
CA VAL A 163 -1.33 -16.72 -3.47
C VAL A 163 -2.74 -16.33 -3.91
N HIS A 164 -3.69 -17.25 -3.81
CA HIS A 164 -5.10 -17.00 -4.17
C HIS A 164 -5.87 -16.45 -2.97
N VAL A 165 -6.28 -15.18 -3.04
CA VAL A 165 -6.92 -14.48 -1.91
C VAL A 165 -8.40 -14.79 -1.82
N ARG A 166 -8.85 -15.24 -0.64
CA ARG A 166 -10.23 -15.63 -0.35
C ARG A 166 -10.73 -15.09 0.98
N CYS A 167 -12.01 -14.75 1.01
CA CYS A 167 -12.77 -14.47 2.23
C CYS A 167 -13.84 -15.57 2.36
N GLY A 168 -13.59 -16.57 3.19
CA GLY A 168 -14.31 -17.83 3.14
C GLY A 168 -14.12 -18.51 1.79
N GLU A 169 -15.22 -18.92 1.15
CA GLU A 169 -15.19 -19.55 -0.17
C GLU A 169 -15.09 -18.54 -1.34
N GLN A 170 -15.25 -17.26 -1.09
CA GLN A 170 -15.32 -16.24 -2.14
C GLN A 170 -13.95 -15.63 -2.42
N ARG A 171 -13.62 -15.46 -3.71
CA ARG A 171 -12.41 -14.76 -4.14
C ARG A 171 -12.53 -13.26 -3.89
N VAL A 172 -11.50 -12.65 -3.31
CA VAL A 172 -11.41 -11.20 -3.11
C VAL A 172 -10.63 -10.60 -4.26
N ARG A 173 -11.28 -9.75 -5.03
CA ARG A 173 -10.70 -9.04 -6.19
C ARG A 173 -10.47 -7.58 -5.86
N TRP A 174 -9.87 -6.86 -6.81
CA TRP A 174 -9.62 -5.42 -6.73
C TRP A 174 -8.60 -5.05 -5.66
N LEU A 175 -7.71 -6.02 -5.36
CA LEU A 175 -6.58 -5.77 -4.48
C LEU A 175 -5.67 -4.73 -5.14
N ASN A 176 -5.42 -3.62 -4.45
CA ASN A 176 -4.65 -2.49 -4.97
C ASN A 176 -3.42 -2.25 -4.10
N ASP A 177 -3.22 -1.06 -3.56
CA ASP A 177 -2.02 -0.74 -2.80
C ASP A 177 -1.88 -1.65 -1.57
N LEU A 178 -0.64 -2.03 -1.28
CA LEU A 178 -0.29 -3.06 -0.30
C LEU A 178 0.67 -2.51 0.76
N ALA A 179 0.50 -2.98 2.00
CA ALA A 179 1.46 -2.78 3.08
C ALA A 179 1.67 -4.08 3.87
N TRP A 180 2.90 -4.34 4.31
CA TRP A 180 3.19 -5.41 5.25
C TRP A 180 3.15 -4.87 6.68
N ALA A 181 2.32 -5.45 7.54
CA ALA A 181 2.27 -5.14 8.96
C ALA A 181 1.68 -6.30 9.77
N ASP A 182 2.16 -6.47 10.99
CA ASP A 182 1.59 -7.41 11.97
C ASP A 182 1.47 -8.85 11.44
N GLY A 183 2.42 -9.28 10.58
CA GLY A 183 2.43 -10.62 9.98
C GLY A 183 1.45 -10.84 8.82
N LEU A 184 0.80 -9.78 8.33
CA LEU A 184 -0.19 -9.82 7.25
C LEU A 184 0.18 -8.88 6.11
N VAL A 185 -0.27 -9.19 4.91
CA VAL A 185 -0.39 -8.21 3.82
C VAL A 185 -1.73 -7.50 3.96
N TRP A 186 -1.68 -6.20 4.14
CA TRP A 186 -2.84 -5.32 4.13
C TRP A 186 -3.04 -4.74 2.75
N ALA A 187 -4.24 -4.84 2.21
CA ALA A 187 -4.57 -4.38 0.87
C ALA A 187 -5.74 -3.41 0.89
N ASN A 188 -5.62 -2.30 0.14
CA ASN A 188 -6.78 -1.54 -0.30
C ASN A 188 -7.61 -2.40 -1.26
N VAL A 189 -8.92 -2.41 -1.09
CA VAL A 189 -9.84 -3.01 -2.07
C VAL A 189 -10.49 -1.88 -2.88
N LEU A 190 -10.02 -1.70 -4.11
CA LEU A 190 -10.40 -0.57 -4.97
C LEU A 190 -11.92 -0.44 -5.12
N GLY A 191 -12.42 0.79 -5.05
CA GLY A 191 -13.85 1.11 -5.12
C GLY A 191 -14.60 0.88 -3.82
N THR A 192 -13.91 0.51 -2.75
CA THR A 192 -14.47 0.42 -1.39
C THR A 192 -13.69 1.29 -0.42
N THR A 193 -14.17 1.36 0.82
CA THR A 193 -13.42 1.87 1.96
C THR A 193 -12.99 0.73 2.88
N CYS A 194 -12.78 -0.46 2.33
CA CYS A 194 -12.36 -1.63 3.09
C CYS A 194 -10.87 -1.89 2.89
N LEU A 195 -10.23 -2.36 3.97
CA LEU A 195 -8.91 -2.99 3.90
C LEU A 195 -9.06 -4.48 4.21
N ALA A 196 -8.29 -5.30 3.51
CA ALA A 196 -8.17 -6.73 3.76
C ALA A 196 -6.81 -7.05 4.37
N GLY A 197 -6.78 -7.70 5.53
CA GLY A 197 -5.59 -8.32 6.10
C GLY A 197 -5.51 -9.77 5.64
N ILE A 198 -4.45 -10.11 4.91
CA ILE A 198 -4.29 -11.35 4.16
C ILE A 198 -3.13 -12.13 4.73
N ASP A 199 -3.38 -13.35 5.12
CA ASP A 199 -2.38 -14.33 5.49
C ASP A 199 -1.74 -14.89 4.21
N LEU A 200 -0.44 -14.71 4.04
CA LEU A 200 0.27 -15.10 2.81
C LEU A 200 0.46 -16.62 2.65
N ASP A 201 0.40 -17.38 3.72
CA ASP A 201 0.64 -18.82 3.65
C ASP A 201 -0.63 -19.56 3.21
N THR A 202 -1.79 -19.05 3.58
CA THR A 202 -3.10 -19.64 3.26
C THR A 202 -3.88 -18.91 2.18
N GLY A 203 -3.57 -17.64 1.92
CA GLY A 203 -4.35 -16.75 1.07
C GLY A 203 -5.69 -16.30 1.72
N ALA A 204 -5.92 -16.64 2.98
CA ALA A 204 -7.14 -16.28 3.67
C ALA A 204 -7.15 -14.80 4.09
N VAL A 205 -8.27 -14.12 3.87
CA VAL A 205 -8.56 -12.85 4.54
C VAL A 205 -8.91 -13.17 5.99
N THR A 206 -8.03 -12.84 6.90
CA THR A 206 -8.20 -13.05 8.34
C THR A 206 -8.77 -11.83 9.05
N ASP A 207 -8.57 -10.66 8.46
CA ASP A 207 -8.92 -9.36 9.02
C ASP A 207 -9.63 -8.48 7.99
N VAL A 208 -10.71 -7.82 8.41
CA VAL A 208 -11.45 -6.88 7.56
C VAL A 208 -11.63 -5.56 8.30
N VAL A 209 -11.26 -4.47 7.66
CA VAL A 209 -11.35 -3.12 8.23
C VAL A 209 -12.36 -2.28 7.48
N ASP A 210 -13.24 -1.64 8.22
CA ASP A 210 -14.09 -0.55 7.73
C ASP A 210 -13.36 0.79 7.95
N ALA A 211 -12.84 1.35 6.88
CA ALA A 211 -12.13 2.62 6.91
C ALA A 211 -12.97 3.83 6.49
N ARG A 212 -14.30 3.73 6.45
CA ARG A 212 -15.20 4.85 6.06
C ARG A 212 -14.96 6.13 6.85
N ALA A 213 -14.57 6.02 8.12
CA ALA A 213 -14.30 7.19 8.96
C ALA A 213 -13.04 7.96 8.52
N ALA A 214 -12.15 7.35 7.74
CA ALA A 214 -10.98 8.01 7.15
C ALA A 214 -11.28 8.65 5.80
N GLY A 215 -12.39 8.29 5.14
CA GLY A 215 -12.71 8.70 3.79
C GLY A 215 -12.93 10.20 3.62
N GLU A 216 -12.55 10.71 2.46
CA GLU A 216 -12.94 12.04 1.97
C GLU A 216 -14.10 11.92 0.99
N ARG A 217 -14.96 12.96 0.97
CA ARG A 217 -16.04 13.04 -0.01
C ARG A 217 -15.54 13.78 -1.25
N HIS A 218 -15.63 13.13 -2.39
CA HIS A 218 -15.26 13.68 -3.68
C HIS A 218 -16.43 13.59 -4.67
N ALA A 219 -16.52 14.58 -5.57
CA ALA A 219 -17.52 14.59 -6.62
C ALA A 219 -17.19 13.59 -7.75
N HIS A 220 -15.91 13.30 -7.97
CA HIS A 220 -15.47 12.40 -9.04
C HIS A 220 -15.37 10.95 -8.56
N PRO A 221 -16.01 9.98 -9.24
CA PRO A 221 -16.09 8.58 -8.80
C PRO A 221 -14.73 7.86 -8.76
N GLN A 222 -13.71 8.33 -9.48
CA GLN A 222 -12.37 7.77 -9.44
C GLN A 222 -11.52 8.26 -8.25
N MET A 223 -11.98 9.28 -7.51
CA MET A 223 -11.29 9.78 -6.31
C MET A 223 -11.60 8.90 -5.10
N VAL A 224 -11.18 7.66 -5.17
CA VAL A 224 -11.41 6.63 -4.17
C VAL A 224 -10.23 6.50 -3.21
N MET A 225 -10.48 5.86 -2.07
CA MET A 225 -9.42 5.49 -1.14
C MET A 225 -8.40 4.58 -1.84
N ASN A 226 -7.16 4.99 -1.82
CA ASN A 226 -5.99 4.21 -2.26
C ASN A 226 -4.72 4.85 -1.68
N GLY A 227 -3.79 4.02 -1.25
CA GLY A 227 -2.62 4.42 -0.47
C GLY A 227 -2.73 3.94 0.97
N ILE A 228 -1.90 2.95 1.32
CA ILE A 228 -1.78 2.40 2.66
C ILE A 228 -0.31 2.28 3.03
N ALA A 229 0.09 2.89 4.16
CA ALA A 229 1.41 2.69 4.73
C ALA A 229 1.29 2.26 6.19
N ALA A 230 2.03 1.21 6.56
CA ALA A 230 2.12 0.78 7.95
C ALA A 230 3.00 1.74 8.75
N LEU A 231 2.65 1.97 10.01
CA LEU A 231 3.46 2.71 10.96
C LEU A 231 4.11 1.76 11.96
N ALA A 232 5.11 2.26 12.70
CA ALA A 232 5.88 1.46 13.64
C ALA A 232 5.03 0.84 14.77
N ARG A 233 3.91 1.49 15.14
CA ARG A 233 3.01 0.96 16.15
C ARG A 233 2.02 -0.03 15.52
N PRO A 234 1.89 -1.27 16.06
CA PRO A 234 0.95 -2.25 15.57
C PRO A 234 -0.48 -1.72 15.43
N GLY A 235 -1.14 -2.05 14.33
CA GLY A 235 -2.50 -1.61 14.01
C GLY A 235 -2.64 -0.12 13.70
N GLU A 236 -1.54 0.61 13.47
CA GLU A 236 -1.57 1.99 13.00
C GLU A 236 -1.12 2.10 11.54
N PHE A 237 -1.85 2.91 10.77
CA PHE A 237 -1.61 3.10 9.34
C PHE A 237 -1.77 4.56 8.93
N LEU A 238 -1.12 4.94 7.85
CA LEU A 238 -1.50 6.09 7.04
C LEU A 238 -2.42 5.62 5.93
N LEU A 239 -3.52 6.34 5.72
CA LEU A 239 -4.47 6.13 4.63
C LEU A 239 -4.67 7.44 3.87
N THR A 240 -4.74 7.34 2.57
CA THR A 240 -5.10 8.46 1.69
C THR A 240 -5.91 7.96 0.49
N GLY A 241 -6.02 8.76 -0.57
CA GLY A 241 -6.76 8.39 -1.76
C GLY A 241 -6.42 9.25 -2.98
N LYS A 242 -6.92 8.81 -4.11
CA LYS A 242 -6.73 9.47 -5.40
C LYS A 242 -7.34 10.87 -5.36
N GLY A 243 -6.50 11.91 -5.46
CA GLY A 243 -6.90 13.31 -5.39
C GLY A 243 -7.35 13.80 -4.01
N TRP A 244 -7.07 13.06 -2.94
CA TRP A 244 -7.38 13.50 -1.60
C TRP A 244 -6.44 14.62 -1.14
N ARG A 245 -6.97 15.52 -0.31
CA ARG A 245 -6.24 16.67 0.24
C ARG A 245 -5.58 16.38 1.58
N SER A 246 -5.83 15.19 2.14
CA SER A 246 -5.31 14.82 3.45
C SER A 246 -4.86 13.36 3.49
N ILE A 247 -3.89 13.15 4.36
CA ILE A 247 -3.47 11.83 4.83
C ILE A 247 -4.10 11.63 6.22
N ARG A 248 -4.68 10.45 6.45
CA ARG A 248 -5.26 10.05 7.74
C ARG A 248 -4.32 9.10 8.46
N GLN A 249 -3.77 9.52 9.59
CA GLN A 249 -3.21 8.56 10.53
C GLN A 249 -4.35 7.91 11.28
N VAL A 250 -4.44 6.59 11.19
CA VAL A 250 -5.54 5.82 11.77
C VAL A 250 -5.02 4.71 12.68
N ARG A 251 -5.86 4.30 13.61
CA ARG A 251 -5.67 3.11 14.45
C ARG A 251 -6.83 2.15 14.27
N LEU A 252 -6.52 0.86 14.16
CA LEU A 252 -7.52 -0.19 14.12
C LEU A 252 -8.17 -0.38 15.50
N ILE A 253 -9.50 -0.35 15.52
CA ILE A 253 -10.31 -0.58 16.73
C ILE A 253 -11.18 -1.82 16.46
N PRO A 254 -11.14 -2.85 17.32
CA PRO A 254 -12.00 -4.01 17.17
C PRO A 254 -13.47 -3.63 16.97
N ASP A 255 -14.13 -4.32 16.06
CA ASP A 255 -15.54 -4.13 15.72
C ASP A 255 -16.27 -5.49 15.69
N ARG A 256 -17.57 -5.48 15.92
CA ARG A 256 -18.42 -6.67 15.84
C ARG A 256 -19.28 -6.73 14.59
N ASN A 257 -19.21 -5.69 13.76
CA ASN A 257 -20.04 -5.59 12.55
C ASN A 257 -19.47 -6.47 11.42
N ARG A 258 -20.18 -7.54 11.09
CA ARG A 258 -19.81 -8.48 10.01
C ARG A 258 -20.24 -8.04 8.62
N GLY A 259 -21.09 -7.01 8.47
CA GLY A 259 -21.53 -6.45 7.17
C GLY A 259 -20.41 -5.84 6.34
N GLN A 260 -19.21 -5.74 6.89
CA GLN A 260 -18.00 -5.32 6.18
C GLN A 260 -17.59 -6.31 5.07
N VAL A 261 -17.86 -7.61 5.23
CA VAL A 261 -17.50 -8.63 4.25
C VAL A 261 -18.21 -8.40 2.92
N GLU A 262 -19.49 -8.05 2.93
CA GLU A 262 -20.25 -7.77 1.70
C GLU A 262 -19.65 -6.57 0.94
N ARG A 263 -19.24 -5.53 1.67
CA ARG A 263 -18.58 -4.35 1.07
C ARG A 263 -17.21 -4.69 0.50
N LEU A 264 -16.42 -5.50 1.22
CA LEU A 264 -15.13 -5.98 0.76
C LEU A 264 -15.27 -6.74 -0.57
N LEU A 265 -16.24 -7.63 -0.66
CA LEU A 265 -16.46 -8.47 -1.82
C LEU A 265 -17.09 -7.73 -3.00
N ALA A 266 -17.76 -6.60 -2.74
CA ALA A 266 -18.33 -5.77 -3.80
C ALA A 266 -17.25 -5.14 -4.69
N GLY A 267 -16.15 -4.68 -4.09
CA GLY A 267 -15.00 -4.10 -4.81
C GLY A 267 -15.39 -2.98 -5.77
N ALA A 268 -14.63 -2.85 -6.83
CA ALA A 268 -14.77 -1.77 -7.82
C ALA A 268 -15.89 -1.99 -8.85
N ARG A 269 -16.84 -2.88 -8.63
CA ARG A 269 -17.89 -3.17 -9.61
C ARG A 269 -18.58 -1.92 -10.17
N SER A 270 -18.81 -0.92 -9.32
CA SER A 270 -19.44 0.35 -9.73
C SER A 270 -18.52 1.27 -10.55
N LEU A 271 -17.21 1.09 -10.52
CA LEU A 271 -16.25 1.94 -11.24
C LEU A 271 -16.04 1.50 -12.70
N ILE A 272 -16.33 0.25 -13.03
CA ILE A 272 -16.04 -0.37 -14.33
C ILE A 272 -17.27 -0.31 -15.25
N TYR A 273 -18.48 -0.33 -14.70
CA TYR A 273 -19.73 -0.35 -15.46
C TYR A 273 -20.41 1.03 -15.57
N GLY A 274 -19.74 2.09 -15.14
CA GLY A 274 -20.23 3.47 -15.21
C GLY A 274 -19.54 4.31 -16.31
N GLY A 275 -19.04 3.67 -17.37
CA GLY A 275 -18.48 4.34 -18.55
C GLY A 275 -19.34 4.11 -19.76
#